data_b9ed543b7c849c1df50dfeb2dc88f876
#
_entry.id   b9ed543b7c849c1df50dfeb2dc88f876
#
_cell.length_a   1.000
_cell.length_b   1.000
_cell.length_c   1.000
_cell.angle_alpha   90.00
_cell.angle_beta   90.00
_cell.angle_gamma   90.00
#
_symmetry.space_group_name_H-M   'P 1'
#
loop_
_entity.id
_entity.type
_entity.pdbx_description
1 polymer ?
#
loop_
_entity_poly.entity_id
_entity_poly.type
_entity_poly.pdbx_seq_one_letter_code
_entity_poly.pdbx_strand_id
1 'polypeptide(L)'
;TKGHRFVMQCCACWIWSGTDFFVTSAGIIGTETTIGGFHAYENNYPIGFRIRKAMQYGDTMDDYVKILLDGNSGDYANSWLFGDTKTNEILRIELGLKYYNVERTKNGFFIGFNAAYDPQIRNKECSDTGFDDTRRHQGARRVRLADLMDEHKGKLNINLAMKLIADHHDVYLDKENPCSRTVCAHYDLDAREYMSDPSRPKPHQPRGALDGCAGDSKLTENMAFMARYGNSCGTPFIVNDFCNKRRQWNYLKPFLFDRPTQPWTMFTTTKSYKKNKTIKLRGKTVKNISRSQK
;
A
#
# COMPACT_ATOMS: atom_id res chain seq x y z
N THR A 1 -13.39 -1.81 24.81
CA THR A 1 -12.34 -2.83 24.53
C THR A 1 -11.04 -2.33 25.12
N LYS A 2 -10.29 -3.20 25.77
CA LYS A 2 -8.90 -2.91 26.21
C LYS A 2 -8.01 -2.82 24.96
N GLY A 3 -6.97 -1.98 25.01
CA GLY A 3 -5.99 -1.80 23.95
C GLY A 3 -6.10 -0.47 23.21
N HIS A 4 -5.24 -0.28 22.21
CA HIS A 4 -5.18 0.95 21.43
C HIS A 4 -6.38 1.11 20.53
N ARG A 5 -6.78 2.38 20.31
CA ARG A 5 -7.66 2.75 19.22
C ARG A 5 -6.84 2.77 17.95
N PHE A 6 -7.45 2.38 16.84
CA PHE A 6 -6.83 2.48 15.52
C PHE A 6 -7.87 2.86 14.47
N VAL A 7 -7.39 3.46 13.41
CA VAL A 7 -8.15 3.73 12.17
C VAL A 7 -7.39 3.04 11.05
N MET A 8 -8.10 2.25 10.27
CA MET A 8 -7.52 1.50 9.18
C MET A 8 -8.36 1.63 7.91
N GLN A 9 -7.73 1.55 6.77
CA GLN A 9 -8.42 1.34 5.51
C GLN A 9 -8.80 -0.14 5.42
N CYS A 10 -10.07 -0.46 5.18
CA CYS A 10 -10.52 -1.85 5.00
C CYS A 10 -11.89 -1.95 4.34
N CYS A 11 -12.24 -3.15 3.90
CA CYS A 11 -13.60 -3.51 3.55
C CYS A 11 -14.47 -3.67 4.80
N ALA A 12 -15.79 -3.52 4.66
CA ALA A 12 -16.72 -3.74 5.74
C ALA A 12 -16.57 -5.16 6.31
N CYS A 13 -16.69 -5.30 7.63
CA CYS A 13 -16.60 -6.56 8.38
C CYS A 13 -15.19 -7.21 8.46
N TRP A 14 -14.16 -6.57 7.97
CA TRP A 14 -12.78 -7.07 8.12
C TRP A 14 -12.20 -6.69 9.48
N ILE A 15 -11.46 -7.61 10.07
CA ILE A 15 -10.84 -7.42 11.39
C ILE A 15 -9.47 -6.74 11.33
N TRP A 16 -8.87 -6.64 10.14
CA TRP A 16 -7.56 -6.04 9.87
C TRP A 16 -7.59 -5.29 8.53
N SER A 17 -6.59 -4.45 8.28
CA SER A 17 -6.49 -3.72 7.03
C SER A 17 -5.97 -4.66 5.93
N GLY A 18 -6.87 -5.21 5.12
CA GLY A 18 -6.49 -5.92 3.90
C GLY A 18 -6.16 -5.01 2.73
N THR A 19 -6.20 -3.70 2.95
CA THR A 19 -5.72 -2.63 2.05
C THR A 19 -4.45 -1.98 2.59
N ASP A 20 -3.90 -2.56 3.66
CA ASP A 20 -2.52 -2.42 4.11
C ASP A 20 -2.12 -1.04 4.64
N PHE A 21 -3.06 -0.31 5.25
CA PHE A 21 -2.77 0.99 5.84
C PHE A 21 -3.56 1.25 7.13
N PHE A 22 -2.86 1.66 8.18
CA PHE A 22 -3.48 2.01 9.46
C PHE A 22 -2.67 3.03 10.27
N VAL A 23 -3.34 3.66 11.23
CA VAL A 23 -2.74 4.49 12.30
C VAL A 23 -3.33 4.08 13.64
N THR A 24 -2.52 4.13 14.71
CA THR A 24 -2.93 3.74 16.06
C THR A 24 -2.75 4.85 17.07
N SER A 25 -3.48 4.78 18.20
CA SER A 25 -3.30 5.73 19.31
C SER A 25 -1.99 5.51 20.09
N ALA A 26 -1.26 4.44 19.79
CA ALA A 26 0.12 4.27 20.24
C ALA A 26 1.11 5.18 19.47
N GLY A 27 0.65 5.89 18.44
CA GLY A 27 1.52 6.71 17.59
C GLY A 27 2.24 5.93 16.50
N ILE A 28 1.77 4.70 16.22
CA ILE A 28 2.31 3.87 15.14
C ILE A 28 1.46 4.04 13.89
N ILE A 29 2.12 4.29 12.77
CA ILE A 29 1.57 4.20 11.42
C ILE A 29 2.15 2.95 10.75
N GLY A 30 1.33 2.20 10.03
CA GLY A 30 1.76 0.97 9.37
C GLY A 30 1.18 0.82 7.98
N THR A 31 1.99 0.23 7.10
CA THR A 31 1.60 -0.22 5.77
C THR A 31 2.39 -1.47 5.40
N GLU A 32 1.98 -2.16 4.33
CA GLU A 32 2.72 -3.32 3.84
C GLU A 32 2.74 -3.39 2.32
N THR A 33 3.59 -4.27 1.80
CA THR A 33 3.53 -4.77 0.43
C THR A 33 3.74 -6.28 0.43
N THR A 34 2.87 -6.99 -0.27
CA THR A 34 2.97 -8.45 -0.43
C THR A 34 4.29 -8.85 -1.10
N ILE A 35 5.00 -9.81 -0.52
CA ILE A 35 6.14 -10.46 -1.18
C ILE A 35 5.61 -11.47 -2.19
N GLY A 36 5.75 -11.15 -3.47
CA GLY A 36 5.27 -11.98 -4.57
C GLY A 36 6.07 -13.28 -4.73
N GLY A 37 5.40 -14.32 -5.24
CA GLY A 37 6.03 -15.61 -5.51
C GLY A 37 6.34 -16.45 -4.25
N PHE A 38 5.95 -16.02 -3.08
CA PHE A 38 6.13 -16.74 -1.83
C PHE A 38 5.31 -18.04 -1.81
N HIS A 39 5.89 -19.13 -1.30
CA HIS A 39 5.28 -20.46 -1.35
C HIS A 39 5.40 -21.29 -0.07
N ALA A 40 6.11 -20.79 0.96
CA ALA A 40 6.24 -21.52 2.21
C ALA A 40 5.00 -21.34 3.11
N TYR A 41 4.55 -22.42 3.75
CA TYR A 41 3.38 -22.40 4.63
C TYR A 41 3.50 -23.45 5.73
N GLU A 42 3.08 -23.07 6.94
CA GLU A 42 2.88 -23.96 8.09
C GLU A 42 1.52 -23.64 8.74
N ASN A 43 0.85 -24.65 9.29
CA ASN A 43 -0.40 -24.44 9.99
C ASN A 43 -0.15 -23.78 11.37
N ASN A 44 -0.34 -22.45 11.44
CA ASN A 44 -0.13 -21.63 12.63
C ASN A 44 -1.07 -20.41 12.59
N TYR A 45 -0.77 -19.34 13.35
CA TYR A 45 -1.65 -18.16 13.43
C TYR A 45 -1.62 -17.33 12.15
N PRO A 46 -2.79 -17.12 11.50
CA PRO A 46 -2.90 -16.28 10.31
C PRO A 46 -2.47 -14.83 10.56
N ILE A 47 -1.92 -14.19 9.52
CA ILE A 47 -1.46 -12.80 9.58
C ILE A 47 -2.55 -11.83 10.04
N GLY A 48 -3.80 -12.02 9.64
CA GLY A 48 -4.91 -11.16 10.03
C GLY A 48 -5.08 -11.04 11.56
N PHE A 49 -4.89 -12.14 12.29
CA PHE A 49 -4.92 -12.12 13.76
C PHE A 49 -3.66 -11.49 14.35
N ARG A 50 -2.49 -11.79 13.80
CA ARG A 50 -1.21 -11.27 14.30
C ARG A 50 -1.12 -9.76 14.13
N ILE A 51 -1.41 -9.23 12.94
CA ILE A 51 -1.39 -7.78 12.71
C ILE A 51 -2.51 -7.06 13.49
N ARG A 52 -3.69 -7.69 13.62
CA ARG A 52 -4.74 -7.14 14.48
C ARG A 52 -4.31 -7.05 15.94
N LYS A 53 -3.64 -8.09 16.46
CA LYS A 53 -3.08 -8.11 17.82
C LYS A 53 -2.04 -7.01 17.97
N ALA A 54 -1.15 -6.81 16.98
CA ALA A 54 -0.15 -5.75 16.98
C ALA A 54 -0.80 -4.35 17.01
N MET A 55 -1.75 -4.05 16.13
CA MET A 55 -2.48 -2.78 16.13
C MET A 55 -3.20 -2.49 17.44
N GLN A 56 -3.73 -3.51 18.10
CA GLN A 56 -4.54 -3.35 19.30
C GLN A 56 -3.72 -3.31 20.58
N TYR A 57 -2.58 -3.97 20.64
CA TYR A 57 -1.83 -4.18 21.89
C TYR A 57 -0.34 -3.83 21.80
N GLY A 58 0.19 -3.53 20.62
CA GLY A 58 1.59 -3.12 20.45
C GLY A 58 1.79 -1.65 20.87
N ASP A 59 2.60 -1.41 21.86
CA ASP A 59 2.99 -0.08 22.33
C ASP A 59 4.17 0.50 21.55
N THR A 60 5.01 -0.37 21.01
CA THR A 60 6.27 -0.07 20.34
C THR A 60 6.41 -0.87 19.05
N MET A 61 7.34 -0.45 18.19
CA MET A 61 7.66 -1.24 16.98
C MET A 61 8.29 -2.61 17.32
N ASP A 62 8.94 -2.75 18.47
CA ASP A 62 9.43 -4.03 18.96
C ASP A 62 8.30 -5.01 19.30
N ASP A 63 7.21 -4.51 19.86
CA ASP A 63 6.01 -5.32 20.10
C ASP A 63 5.42 -5.81 18.78
N TYR A 64 5.40 -4.95 17.74
CA TYR A 64 4.94 -5.34 16.41
C TYR A 64 5.80 -6.46 15.84
N VAL A 65 7.12 -6.32 15.84
CA VAL A 65 8.05 -7.36 15.38
C VAL A 65 7.81 -8.68 16.13
N LYS A 66 7.77 -8.64 17.47
CA LYS A 66 7.53 -9.81 18.31
C LYS A 66 6.20 -10.50 18.00
N ILE A 67 5.11 -9.71 17.89
CA ILE A 67 3.77 -10.25 17.63
C ILE A 67 3.67 -10.82 16.20
N LEU A 68 4.31 -10.20 15.22
CA LEU A 68 4.28 -10.68 13.83
C LEU A 68 5.09 -11.97 13.64
N LEU A 69 6.14 -12.17 14.44
CA LEU A 69 6.94 -13.41 14.41
C LEU A 69 6.29 -14.55 15.18
N ASP A 70 5.54 -14.23 16.25
CA ASP A 70 4.93 -15.22 17.14
C ASP A 70 3.86 -16.03 16.39
N GLY A 71 4.11 -17.33 16.18
CA GLY A 71 3.20 -18.23 15.50
C GLY A 71 2.99 -17.90 14.02
N ASN A 72 4.00 -17.36 13.33
CA ASN A 72 3.93 -17.08 11.92
C ASN A 72 3.64 -18.35 11.10
N SER A 73 2.61 -18.29 10.25
CA SER A 73 2.19 -19.41 9.39
C SER A 73 2.72 -19.30 7.96
N GLY A 74 3.29 -18.17 7.55
CA GLY A 74 3.66 -17.91 6.16
C GLY A 74 2.46 -17.74 5.21
N ASP A 75 1.24 -17.63 5.75
CA ASP A 75 0.02 -17.46 4.97
C ASP A 75 0.00 -16.19 4.13
N TYR A 76 0.78 -15.16 4.55
CA TYR A 76 0.92 -13.92 3.81
C TYR A 76 2.27 -13.25 4.10
N ALA A 77 3.26 -13.53 3.27
CA ALA A 77 4.58 -12.91 3.38
C ALA A 77 4.56 -11.46 2.90
N ASN A 78 5.12 -10.56 3.72
CA ASN A 78 5.05 -9.12 3.51
C ASN A 78 6.35 -8.42 3.84
N SER A 79 6.57 -7.27 3.18
CA SER A 79 7.43 -6.21 3.68
C SER A 79 6.55 -5.22 4.44
N TRP A 80 6.50 -5.32 5.76
CA TRP A 80 5.81 -4.39 6.64
C TRP A 80 6.67 -3.16 6.88
N LEU A 81 6.08 -1.98 6.73
CA LEU A 81 6.71 -0.69 6.94
C LEU A 81 5.99 0.03 8.08
N PHE A 82 6.71 0.37 9.13
CA PHE A 82 6.17 1.06 10.29
C PHE A 82 6.88 2.38 10.55
N GLY A 83 6.17 3.34 11.10
CA GLY A 83 6.73 4.57 11.65
C GLY A 83 6.19 4.82 13.05
N ASP A 84 7.05 5.29 13.94
CA ASP A 84 6.70 5.66 15.32
C ASP A 84 6.91 7.15 15.53
N THR A 85 5.83 7.86 15.83
CA THR A 85 5.84 9.31 16.07
C THR A 85 6.51 9.71 17.38
N LYS A 86 6.67 8.77 18.34
CA LYS A 86 7.31 9.03 19.64
C LYS A 86 8.83 8.99 19.55
N THR A 87 9.36 8.07 18.74
CA THR A 87 10.81 7.86 18.60
C THR A 87 11.39 8.52 17.35
N ASN A 88 10.53 8.96 16.41
CA ASN A 88 10.90 9.41 15.06
C ASN A 88 11.71 8.36 14.29
N GLU A 89 11.40 7.10 14.51
CA GLU A 89 12.04 5.95 13.88
C GLU A 89 11.08 5.33 12.86
N ILE A 90 11.64 4.82 11.78
CA ILE A 90 10.95 3.96 10.83
C ILE A 90 11.57 2.57 10.84
N LEU A 91 10.75 1.56 10.60
CA LEU A 91 11.14 0.15 10.61
C LEU A 91 10.57 -0.54 9.38
N ARG A 92 11.38 -1.42 8.76
CA ARG A 92 10.94 -2.44 7.83
C ARG A 92 11.16 -3.81 8.44
N ILE A 93 10.11 -4.65 8.46
CA ILE A 93 10.25 -6.09 8.67
C ILE A 93 9.82 -6.82 7.41
N GLU A 94 10.73 -7.55 6.79
CA GLU A 94 10.41 -8.51 5.75
C GLU A 94 10.14 -9.86 6.41
N LEU A 95 8.92 -10.33 6.25
CA LEU A 95 8.39 -11.49 6.95
C LEU A 95 8.13 -12.63 5.96
N GLY A 96 9.08 -13.55 5.85
CA GLY A 96 8.88 -14.89 5.25
C GLY A 96 8.29 -15.84 6.28
N LEU A 97 8.50 -17.13 6.14
CA LEU A 97 8.12 -18.13 7.14
C LEU A 97 9.30 -18.46 8.07
N LYS A 98 10.40 -18.96 7.51
CA LYS A 98 11.61 -19.34 8.25
C LYS A 98 12.61 -18.20 8.35
N TYR A 99 12.61 -17.32 7.36
CA TYR A 99 13.51 -16.20 7.28
C TYR A 99 12.75 -14.89 7.45
N TYR A 100 13.37 -13.97 8.13
CA TYR A 100 12.89 -12.59 8.29
C TYR A 100 14.06 -11.63 8.42
N ASN A 101 13.84 -10.38 8.09
CA ASN A 101 14.83 -9.32 8.26
C ASN A 101 14.18 -8.08 8.87
N VAL A 102 14.86 -7.44 9.82
CA VAL A 102 14.39 -6.22 10.49
C VAL A 102 15.44 -5.13 10.32
N GLU A 103 15.03 -4.02 9.75
CA GLU A 103 15.86 -2.83 9.56
C GLU A 103 15.19 -1.62 10.18
N ARG A 104 15.99 -0.71 10.72
CA ARG A 104 15.52 0.52 11.39
C ARG A 104 16.38 1.70 11.04
N THR A 105 15.78 2.89 11.01
CA THR A 105 16.53 4.13 10.86
C THR A 105 15.72 5.32 11.38
N LYS A 106 16.43 6.36 11.81
CA LYS A 106 15.87 7.70 12.09
C LYS A 106 16.17 8.69 10.99
N ASN A 107 17.01 8.31 10.03
CA ASN A 107 17.41 9.16 8.92
C ASN A 107 17.57 8.31 7.65
N GLY A 108 16.52 8.19 6.87
CA GLY A 108 16.49 7.38 5.67
C GLY A 108 15.06 7.11 5.20
N PHE A 109 14.92 6.09 4.38
CA PHE A 109 13.63 5.63 3.88
C PHE A 109 13.61 4.11 3.70
N PHE A 110 12.43 3.55 3.70
CA PHE A 110 12.17 2.19 3.24
C PHE A 110 11.12 2.22 2.13
N ILE A 111 11.24 1.31 1.17
CA ILE A 111 10.29 1.13 0.09
C ILE A 111 9.79 -0.32 0.06
N GLY A 112 8.55 -0.51 -0.36
CA GLY A 112 7.94 -1.80 -0.63
C GLY A 112 7.50 -1.85 -2.11
N PHE A 113 7.80 -2.96 -2.79
CA PHE A 113 7.61 -3.09 -4.24
C PHE A 113 7.21 -4.51 -4.69
N ASN A 114 6.66 -5.30 -3.77
CA ASN A 114 6.20 -6.67 -3.96
C ASN A 114 7.32 -7.71 -4.22
N ALA A 115 8.51 -7.49 -3.70
CA ALA A 115 9.58 -8.49 -3.59
C ALA A 115 10.42 -8.22 -2.35
N ALA A 116 11.04 -9.25 -1.77
CA ALA A 116 11.89 -9.10 -0.61
C ALA A 116 13.27 -8.54 -0.99
N TYR A 117 13.80 -7.63 -0.19
CA TYR A 117 15.22 -7.25 -0.22
C TYR A 117 16.09 -8.36 0.37
N ASP A 118 15.60 -9.02 1.42
CA ASP A 118 16.34 -10.10 2.06
C ASP A 118 16.57 -11.26 1.07
N PRO A 119 17.84 -11.65 0.83
CA PRO A 119 18.15 -12.67 -0.16
C PRO A 119 17.75 -14.08 0.31
N GLN A 120 17.63 -14.35 1.61
CA GLN A 120 17.20 -15.66 2.08
C GLN A 120 15.72 -15.87 1.82
N ILE A 121 14.88 -14.87 2.11
CA ILE A 121 13.45 -14.92 1.77
C ILE A 121 13.31 -15.05 0.25
N ARG A 122 13.96 -14.15 -0.50
CA ARG A 122 13.84 -14.09 -1.96
C ARG A 122 14.28 -15.38 -2.67
N ASN A 123 15.37 -15.98 -2.22
CA ASN A 123 15.98 -17.11 -2.91
C ASN A 123 15.56 -18.48 -2.38
N LYS A 124 15.05 -18.57 -1.14
CA LYS A 124 14.72 -19.85 -0.50
C LYS A 124 13.22 -20.04 -0.26
N GLU A 125 12.44 -18.97 -0.20
CA GLU A 125 11.01 -19.03 0.09
C GLU A 125 10.14 -18.45 -1.02
N CYS A 126 10.73 -17.86 -2.07
CA CYS A 126 10.02 -17.33 -3.21
C CYS A 126 10.46 -18.00 -4.51
N SER A 127 9.53 -18.10 -5.47
CA SER A 127 9.86 -18.29 -6.88
C SER A 127 10.43 -17.00 -7.46
N ASP A 128 10.92 -17.04 -8.71
CA ASP A 128 11.45 -15.84 -9.38
C ASP A 128 10.46 -14.68 -9.34
N THR A 129 10.83 -13.60 -8.63
CA THR A 129 10.01 -12.41 -8.41
C THR A 129 10.29 -11.29 -9.38
N GLY A 130 11.32 -11.38 -10.24
CA GLY A 130 11.76 -10.29 -11.11
C GLY A 130 12.37 -9.12 -10.34
N PHE A 131 13.05 -9.37 -9.22
CA PHE A 131 13.67 -8.35 -8.37
C PHE A 131 14.57 -7.38 -9.13
N ASP A 132 15.40 -7.90 -10.06
CA ASP A 132 16.33 -7.11 -10.88
C ASP A 132 15.80 -6.85 -12.31
N ASP A 133 14.60 -7.32 -12.65
CA ASP A 133 14.05 -7.20 -13.99
C ASP A 133 13.08 -6.01 -14.09
N THR A 134 13.55 -4.89 -14.63
CA THR A 134 12.74 -3.68 -14.85
C THR A 134 11.61 -3.85 -15.88
N ARG A 135 11.58 -4.95 -16.63
CA ARG A 135 10.43 -5.30 -17.48
C ARG A 135 9.23 -5.79 -16.65
N ARG A 136 9.47 -6.19 -15.40
CA ARG A 136 8.48 -6.67 -14.44
C ARG A 136 8.18 -5.59 -13.40
N HIS A 137 6.98 -5.64 -12.82
CA HIS A 137 6.52 -4.60 -11.91
C HIS A 137 7.35 -4.50 -10.63
N GLN A 138 7.90 -5.60 -10.11
CA GLN A 138 8.72 -5.57 -8.91
C GLN A 138 10.02 -4.81 -9.15
N GLY A 139 10.78 -5.22 -10.15
CA GLY A 139 12.07 -4.57 -10.47
C GLY A 139 11.90 -3.12 -10.92
N ALA A 140 10.89 -2.83 -11.73
CA ALA A 140 10.60 -1.47 -12.17
C ALA A 140 10.25 -0.53 -11.00
N ARG A 141 9.33 -0.96 -10.13
CA ARG A 141 8.94 -0.15 -8.95
C ARG A 141 10.07 -0.02 -7.93
N ARG A 142 10.90 -1.05 -7.76
CA ARG A 142 12.09 -0.97 -6.91
C ARG A 142 13.02 0.17 -7.34
N VAL A 143 13.34 0.22 -8.62
CA VAL A 143 14.18 1.30 -9.18
C VAL A 143 13.48 2.65 -9.03
N ARG A 144 12.25 2.78 -9.55
CA ARG A 144 11.54 4.06 -9.55
C ARG A 144 11.30 4.64 -8.16
N LEU A 145 10.91 3.83 -7.19
CA LEU A 145 10.69 4.31 -5.82
C LEU A 145 12.00 4.76 -5.16
N ALA A 146 13.11 4.07 -5.40
CA ALA A 146 14.42 4.51 -4.91
C ALA A 146 14.82 5.86 -5.52
N ASP A 147 14.70 6.01 -6.84
CA ASP A 147 14.99 7.28 -7.53
C ASP A 147 14.14 8.43 -6.99
N LEU A 148 12.84 8.21 -6.78
CA LEU A 148 11.93 9.20 -6.21
C LEU A 148 12.31 9.60 -4.78
N MET A 149 12.75 8.64 -3.96
CA MET A 149 13.19 8.93 -2.59
C MET A 149 14.50 9.74 -2.58
N ASP A 150 15.43 9.42 -3.44
CA ASP A 150 16.70 10.15 -3.55
C ASP A 150 16.50 11.56 -4.12
N GLU A 151 15.68 11.73 -5.15
CA GLU A 151 15.33 13.04 -5.75
C GLU A 151 14.68 13.97 -4.71
N HIS A 152 13.87 13.41 -3.84
CA HIS A 152 13.07 14.18 -2.88
C HIS A 152 13.56 14.08 -1.43
N LYS A 153 14.80 13.62 -1.23
CA LYS A 153 15.42 13.52 0.10
C LYS A 153 15.34 14.86 0.85
N GLY A 154 14.86 14.81 2.09
CA GLY A 154 14.69 15.98 2.94
C GLY A 154 13.52 16.92 2.56
N LYS A 155 12.75 16.60 1.51
CA LYS A 155 11.61 17.40 1.03
C LYS A 155 10.25 16.71 1.20
N LEU A 156 10.25 15.50 1.74
CA LEU A 156 9.04 14.71 1.87
C LEU A 156 8.02 15.40 2.78
N ASN A 157 6.80 15.45 2.31
CA ASN A 157 5.62 15.92 3.03
C ASN A 157 4.37 15.23 2.47
N ILE A 158 3.25 15.38 3.15
CA ILE A 158 2.00 14.69 2.79
C ILE A 158 1.56 14.95 1.34
N ASN A 159 1.71 16.17 0.83
CA ASN A 159 1.31 16.50 -0.54
C ASN A 159 2.24 15.84 -1.56
N LEU A 160 3.52 15.79 -1.26
CA LEU A 160 4.50 15.10 -2.11
C LEU A 160 4.28 13.59 -2.08
N ALA A 161 4.05 12.99 -0.90
CA ALA A 161 3.73 11.57 -0.79
C ALA A 161 2.53 11.17 -1.66
N MET A 162 1.43 11.96 -1.63
CA MET A 162 0.27 11.74 -2.49
C MET A 162 0.57 11.85 -3.99
N LYS A 163 1.59 12.61 -4.38
CA LYS A 163 2.04 12.68 -5.78
C LYS A 163 2.91 11.49 -6.16
N LEU A 164 3.83 11.09 -5.27
CA LEU A 164 4.77 10.00 -5.54
C LEU A 164 4.05 8.66 -5.74
N ILE A 165 3.02 8.37 -4.94
CA ILE A 165 2.22 7.14 -5.13
C ILE A 165 1.30 7.20 -6.36
N ALA A 166 1.20 8.35 -7.03
CA ALA A 166 0.48 8.55 -8.29
C ALA A 166 1.41 8.60 -9.52
N ASP A 167 2.69 8.26 -9.36
CA ASP A 167 3.70 8.33 -10.42
C ASP A 167 3.48 7.27 -11.50
N HIS A 168 3.63 7.68 -12.76
CA HIS A 168 3.45 6.84 -13.94
C HIS A 168 4.71 6.72 -14.81
N HIS A 169 5.87 7.13 -14.31
CA HIS A 169 7.11 6.95 -15.06
C HIS A 169 7.49 5.47 -15.14
N ASP A 170 7.61 4.95 -16.33
CA ASP A 170 8.04 3.59 -16.64
C ASP A 170 9.55 3.57 -16.86
N VAL A 171 10.30 3.10 -15.88
CA VAL A 171 11.78 3.08 -15.93
C VAL A 171 12.33 2.18 -17.04
N TYR A 172 11.58 1.19 -17.52
CA TYR A 172 12.03 0.34 -18.61
C TYR A 172 11.97 1.06 -19.97
N LEU A 173 10.94 1.88 -20.17
CA LEU A 173 10.76 2.65 -21.41
C LEU A 173 11.27 4.09 -21.30
N ASP A 174 11.69 4.50 -20.11
CA ASP A 174 12.13 5.85 -19.76
C ASP A 174 11.15 6.94 -20.21
N LYS A 175 9.87 6.75 -19.87
CA LYS A 175 8.81 7.72 -20.20
C LYS A 175 7.56 7.55 -19.35
N GLU A 176 6.70 8.56 -19.38
CA GLU A 176 5.32 8.46 -18.88
C GLU A 176 4.57 7.36 -19.64
N ASN A 177 4.20 6.28 -18.94
CA ASN A 177 3.55 5.12 -19.50
C ASN A 177 2.77 4.34 -18.42
N PRO A 178 1.55 4.77 -18.05
CA PRO A 178 0.76 4.09 -17.04
C PRO A 178 0.58 2.61 -17.37
N CYS A 179 1.14 1.72 -16.57
CA CYS A 179 1.10 0.28 -16.77
C CYS A 179 1.31 -0.47 -15.45
N SER A 180 1.44 -1.78 -15.46
CA SER A 180 1.69 -2.58 -14.26
C SER A 180 3.05 -2.30 -13.60
N ARG A 181 4.02 -1.73 -14.34
CA ARG A 181 5.37 -1.40 -13.85
C ARG A 181 5.44 -0.11 -13.05
N THR A 182 4.49 0.80 -13.26
CA THR A 182 4.53 2.12 -12.59
C THR A 182 4.12 2.04 -11.13
N VAL A 183 4.46 3.02 -10.32
CA VAL A 183 4.12 3.10 -8.90
C VAL A 183 2.59 3.10 -8.75
N CYS A 184 1.90 4.01 -9.44
CA CYS A 184 0.44 3.91 -9.63
C CYS A 184 0.18 2.85 -10.71
N ALA A 185 0.02 1.61 -10.30
CA ALA A 185 -0.03 0.48 -11.22
C ALA A 185 -1.36 0.43 -12.00
N HIS A 186 -1.27 0.44 -13.32
CA HIS A 186 -2.41 0.36 -14.24
C HIS A 186 -2.34 -0.91 -15.08
N TYR A 187 -2.83 -2.02 -14.55
CA TYR A 187 -2.94 -3.27 -15.32
C TYR A 187 -3.99 -3.15 -16.43
N ASP A 188 -5.01 -2.34 -16.22
CA ASP A 188 -6.07 -2.04 -17.20
C ASP A 188 -5.56 -1.30 -18.44
N LEU A 189 -4.42 -0.61 -18.32
CA LEU A 189 -3.75 0.08 -19.43
C LEU A 189 -2.56 -0.71 -20.00
N ASP A 190 -2.15 -1.79 -19.37
CA ASP A 190 -1.00 -2.60 -19.79
C ASP A 190 -1.39 -3.56 -20.92
N ALA A 191 -0.85 -3.30 -22.13
CA ALA A 191 -1.11 -4.09 -23.33
C ALA A 191 -0.33 -5.42 -23.37
N ARG A 192 0.60 -5.66 -22.45
CA ARG A 192 1.46 -6.84 -22.45
C ARG A 192 0.74 -8.07 -21.92
N GLU A 193 0.88 -9.17 -22.64
CA GLU A 193 0.51 -10.49 -22.15
C GLU A 193 1.61 -11.03 -21.24
N TYR A 194 1.28 -11.95 -20.32
CA TYR A 194 2.19 -12.69 -19.43
C TYR A 194 3.04 -11.83 -18.49
N MET A 195 3.62 -10.73 -18.96
CA MET A 195 4.56 -9.91 -18.17
C MET A 195 3.87 -9.16 -17.02
N SER A 196 2.59 -8.82 -17.18
CA SER A 196 1.83 -8.17 -16.12
C SER A 196 1.39 -9.16 -15.03
N ASP A 197 0.99 -10.38 -15.43
CA ASP A 197 0.62 -11.48 -14.52
C ASP A 197 0.61 -12.80 -15.30
N PRO A 198 1.60 -13.68 -15.11
CA PRO A 198 1.67 -14.96 -15.81
C PRO A 198 0.48 -15.89 -15.54
N SER A 199 -0.19 -15.76 -14.38
CA SER A 199 -1.39 -16.54 -14.05
C SER A 199 -2.64 -16.05 -14.81
N ARG A 200 -2.59 -14.84 -15.35
CA ARG A 200 -3.66 -14.20 -16.10
C ARG A 200 -3.10 -13.55 -17.37
N PRO A 201 -2.75 -14.34 -18.37
CA PRO A 201 -1.91 -13.90 -19.49
C PRO A 201 -2.57 -12.90 -20.46
N LYS A 202 -3.85 -12.59 -20.30
CA LYS A 202 -4.54 -11.64 -21.18
C LYS A 202 -4.11 -10.19 -20.88
N PRO A 203 -3.89 -9.36 -21.90
CA PRO A 203 -3.55 -7.95 -21.70
C PRO A 203 -4.73 -7.14 -21.14
N HIS A 204 -4.44 -5.95 -20.67
CA HIS A 204 -5.43 -5.01 -20.13
C HIS A 204 -6.30 -5.62 -19.03
N GLN A 205 -5.69 -6.19 -18.01
CA GLN A 205 -6.44 -6.81 -16.90
C GLN A 205 -7.24 -5.76 -16.13
N PRO A 206 -8.52 -6.01 -15.76
CA PRO A 206 -9.36 -5.02 -15.08
C PRO A 206 -9.01 -4.87 -13.58
N ARG A 207 -7.76 -4.56 -13.31
CA ARG A 207 -7.19 -4.35 -11.98
C ARG A 207 -6.06 -3.32 -12.01
N GLY A 208 -5.62 -2.88 -10.86
CA GLY A 208 -4.53 -1.91 -10.71
C GLY A 208 -4.36 -1.51 -9.27
N ALA A 209 -3.65 -0.42 -9.02
CA ALA A 209 -3.65 0.23 -7.72
C ALA A 209 -5.08 0.68 -7.38
N LEU A 210 -5.62 0.15 -6.28
CA LEU A 210 -7.04 0.36 -5.95
C LEU A 210 -7.27 1.63 -5.16
N ASP A 211 -6.36 1.96 -4.24
CA ASP A 211 -6.52 3.05 -3.32
C ASP A 211 -5.17 3.71 -3.06
N GLY A 212 -5.21 5.01 -2.77
CA GLY A 212 -4.07 5.75 -2.29
C GLY A 212 -4.23 6.10 -0.82
N CYS A 213 -3.21 5.85 0.00
CA CYS A 213 -3.15 6.32 1.37
C CYS A 213 -1.84 7.06 1.63
N ALA A 214 -1.90 8.09 2.46
CA ALA A 214 -0.73 8.84 2.89
C ALA A 214 -0.92 9.37 4.31
N GLY A 215 0.14 9.32 5.11
CA GLY A 215 0.17 9.85 6.47
C GLY A 215 1.50 10.50 6.78
N ASP A 216 1.50 11.33 7.80
CA ASP A 216 2.70 11.90 8.42
C ASP A 216 2.58 11.81 9.94
N SER A 217 3.62 12.17 10.68
CA SER A 217 3.63 12.14 12.14
C SER A 217 2.47 12.95 12.73
N LYS A 218 2.20 14.14 12.18
CA LYS A 218 1.14 15.03 12.66
C LYS A 218 -0.27 14.46 12.44
N LEU A 219 -0.51 13.82 11.31
CA LEU A 219 -1.77 13.13 11.05
C LEU A 219 -1.91 11.92 11.97
N THR A 220 -0.86 11.13 12.12
CA THR A 220 -0.84 9.93 12.97
C THR A 220 -1.14 10.27 14.44
N GLU A 221 -0.52 11.30 15.00
CA GLU A 221 -0.80 11.80 16.37
C GLU A 221 -2.27 12.20 16.56
N ASN A 222 -2.93 12.63 15.49
CA ASN A 222 -4.34 12.98 15.49
C ASN A 222 -5.26 11.84 15.04
N MET A 223 -4.76 10.60 15.00
CA MET A 223 -5.53 9.45 14.51
C MET A 223 -6.15 9.72 13.14
N ALA A 224 -5.36 10.27 12.23
CA ALA A 224 -5.80 10.71 10.91
C ALA A 224 -4.85 10.25 9.81
N PHE A 225 -5.36 10.12 8.60
CA PHE A 225 -4.60 9.95 7.38
C PHE A 225 -5.39 10.45 6.17
N MET A 226 -4.69 10.64 5.05
CA MET A 226 -5.31 10.96 3.76
C MET A 226 -5.54 9.68 2.99
N ALA A 227 -6.72 9.52 2.37
CA ALA A 227 -7.01 8.43 1.47
C ALA A 227 -7.78 8.89 0.24
N ARG A 228 -7.59 8.13 -0.86
CA ARG A 228 -8.36 8.27 -2.09
C ARG A 228 -8.84 6.88 -2.52
N TYR A 229 -10.14 6.72 -2.68
CA TYR A 229 -10.73 5.51 -3.25
C TYR A 229 -10.53 5.48 -4.77
N GLY A 230 -10.11 4.34 -5.30
CA GLY A 230 -9.79 4.14 -6.71
C GLY A 230 -8.29 4.32 -6.98
N ASN A 231 -7.93 4.63 -8.22
CA ASN A 231 -6.52 4.83 -8.56
C ASN A 231 -5.93 6.02 -7.80
N SER A 232 -4.72 5.88 -7.26
CA SER A 232 -4.04 6.93 -6.49
C SER A 232 -3.83 8.21 -7.31
N CYS A 233 -3.67 8.10 -8.63
CA CYS A 233 -3.62 9.24 -9.56
C CYS A 233 -4.98 9.93 -9.77
N GLY A 234 -6.09 9.27 -9.46
CA GLY A 234 -7.44 9.77 -9.66
C GLY A 234 -8.03 9.50 -11.05
N THR A 235 -7.38 8.71 -11.88
CA THR A 235 -7.95 8.27 -13.17
C THR A 235 -9.14 7.34 -12.92
N PRO A 236 -10.32 7.60 -13.49
CA PRO A 236 -11.48 6.75 -13.29
C PRO A 236 -11.35 5.43 -14.05
N PHE A 237 -11.95 4.37 -13.48
CA PHE A 237 -12.21 3.13 -14.19
C PHE A 237 -13.71 2.98 -14.38
N ILE A 238 -14.16 2.98 -15.65
CA ILE A 238 -15.58 2.87 -16.02
C ILE A 238 -15.78 1.55 -16.76
N VAL A 239 -16.57 0.67 -16.19
CA VAL A 239 -16.76 -0.72 -16.65
C VAL A 239 -17.23 -0.79 -18.09
N ASN A 240 -18.23 0.02 -18.47
CA ASN A 240 -18.73 0.02 -19.83
C ASN A 240 -17.66 0.44 -20.84
N ASP A 241 -16.93 1.51 -20.55
CA ASP A 241 -15.87 2.00 -21.44
C ASP A 241 -14.73 1.00 -21.57
N PHE A 242 -14.33 0.39 -20.43
CA PHE A 242 -13.31 -0.64 -20.39
C PHE A 242 -13.72 -1.87 -21.21
N CYS A 243 -14.89 -2.46 -20.93
CA CYS A 243 -15.36 -3.68 -21.59
C CYS A 243 -15.63 -3.48 -23.09
N ASN A 244 -16.14 -2.32 -23.50
CA ASN A 244 -16.34 -2.01 -24.92
C ASN A 244 -15.01 -2.02 -25.69
N LYS A 245 -13.92 -1.54 -25.09
CA LYS A 245 -12.57 -1.52 -25.68
C LYS A 245 -11.82 -2.84 -25.51
N ARG A 246 -12.19 -3.67 -24.54
CA ARG A 246 -11.46 -4.87 -24.10
C ARG A 246 -12.40 -6.08 -24.01
N ARG A 247 -12.92 -6.52 -25.14
CA ARG A 247 -13.96 -7.57 -25.24
C ARG A 247 -13.58 -8.89 -24.59
N GLN A 248 -12.28 -9.21 -24.50
CA GLN A 248 -11.77 -10.41 -23.84
C GLN A 248 -12.13 -10.48 -22.34
N TRP A 249 -12.55 -9.35 -21.74
CA TRP A 249 -12.93 -9.25 -20.34
C TRP A 249 -14.44 -9.11 -20.11
N ASN A 250 -15.27 -9.21 -21.17
CA ASN A 250 -16.72 -9.04 -21.05
C ASN A 250 -17.38 -10.00 -20.07
N TYR A 251 -16.80 -11.20 -19.88
CA TYR A 251 -17.31 -12.17 -18.92
C TYR A 251 -17.23 -11.70 -17.47
N LEU A 252 -16.36 -10.73 -17.16
CA LEU A 252 -16.24 -10.11 -15.84
C LEU A 252 -17.18 -8.92 -15.66
N LYS A 253 -17.78 -8.39 -16.72
CA LYS A 253 -18.60 -7.18 -16.66
C LYS A 253 -19.68 -7.19 -15.57
N PRO A 254 -20.38 -8.31 -15.28
CA PRO A 254 -21.38 -8.36 -14.20
C PRO A 254 -20.79 -8.25 -12.80
N PHE A 255 -19.49 -8.45 -12.63
CA PHE A 255 -18.77 -8.47 -11.34
C PHE A 255 -17.87 -7.25 -11.14
N LEU A 256 -17.69 -6.44 -12.17
CA LEU A 256 -16.89 -5.21 -12.09
C LEU A 256 -17.76 -4.04 -11.65
N PHE A 257 -17.14 -3.09 -10.93
CA PHE A 257 -17.78 -1.86 -10.50
C PHE A 257 -17.03 -0.64 -11.03
N ASP A 258 -17.77 0.40 -11.37
CA ASP A 258 -17.20 1.69 -11.70
C ASP A 258 -16.43 2.24 -10.49
N ARG A 259 -15.24 2.76 -10.73
CA ARG A 259 -14.43 3.50 -9.77
C ARG A 259 -14.22 4.91 -10.32
N PRO A 260 -15.15 5.82 -10.03
CA PRO A 260 -15.03 7.22 -10.47
C PRO A 260 -13.88 7.89 -9.72
N THR A 261 -13.39 8.99 -10.26
CA THR A 261 -12.39 9.81 -9.58
C THR A 261 -12.93 10.33 -8.25
N GLN A 262 -12.21 10.04 -7.18
CA GLN A 262 -12.50 10.57 -5.83
C GLN A 262 -11.40 11.57 -5.42
N PRO A 263 -11.75 12.61 -4.67
CA PRO A 263 -10.75 13.52 -4.11
C PRO A 263 -9.97 12.84 -2.98
N TRP A 264 -8.74 13.27 -2.74
CA TRP A 264 -8.05 12.96 -1.51
C TRP A 264 -8.84 13.47 -0.32
N THR A 265 -9.19 12.60 0.60
CA THR A 265 -10.07 12.89 1.75
C THR A 265 -9.34 12.52 3.04
N MET A 266 -9.41 13.40 4.03
CA MET A 266 -8.87 13.13 5.36
C MET A 266 -9.86 12.32 6.18
N PHE A 267 -9.42 11.18 6.69
CA PHE A 267 -10.15 10.34 7.63
C PHE A 267 -9.57 10.52 9.04
N THR A 268 -10.41 10.73 10.04
CA THR A 268 -10.01 10.87 11.44
C THR A 268 -11.18 10.55 12.38
N THR A 269 -10.84 10.04 13.57
CA THR A 269 -11.81 9.85 14.68
C THR A 269 -11.89 11.06 15.59
N THR A 270 -10.98 12.02 15.49
CA THR A 270 -10.88 13.17 16.41
C THR A 270 -11.78 14.31 15.95
N LYS A 271 -12.83 14.63 16.72
CA LYS A 271 -13.83 15.68 16.38
C LYS A 271 -13.21 17.08 16.20
N SER A 272 -12.25 17.46 17.01
CA SER A 272 -11.57 18.77 16.93
C SER A 272 -10.78 18.95 15.65
N TYR A 273 -10.19 17.88 15.12
CA TYR A 273 -9.37 17.92 13.91
C TYR A 273 -10.25 18.12 12.65
N LYS A 274 -11.52 17.70 12.68
CA LYS A 274 -12.46 17.86 11.57
C LYS A 274 -12.83 19.32 11.29
N LYS A 275 -12.70 20.24 12.28
CA LYS A 275 -13.16 21.63 12.15
C LYS A 275 -12.13 22.57 11.49
N ASN A 276 -10.85 22.22 11.45
CA ASN A 276 -9.78 23.24 11.26
C ASN A 276 -8.96 23.15 9.96
N LYS A 277 -9.27 22.28 8.98
CA LYS A 277 -8.46 22.24 7.76
C LYS A 277 -9.20 21.92 6.48
N THR A 278 -9.34 22.93 5.66
CA THR A 278 -9.40 22.78 4.21
C THR A 278 -7.96 22.69 3.68
N ILE A 279 -7.52 21.51 3.27
CA ILE A 279 -6.23 21.38 2.59
C ILE A 279 -6.43 21.91 1.17
N LYS A 280 -5.86 23.08 0.87
CA LYS A 280 -5.84 23.62 -0.49
C LYS A 280 -4.82 22.83 -1.30
N LEU A 281 -5.28 21.88 -2.10
CA LEU A 281 -4.51 21.41 -3.25
C LEU A 281 -4.60 22.50 -4.33
N ARG A 282 -3.48 22.84 -4.97
CA ARG A 282 -3.48 23.83 -6.06
C ARG A 282 -4.61 23.53 -7.04
N GLY A 283 -5.64 24.38 -7.02
CA GLY A 283 -6.74 24.39 -7.98
C GLY A 283 -8.09 23.81 -7.55
N LYS A 284 -8.26 23.12 -6.41
CA LYS A 284 -9.58 22.67 -5.95
C LYS A 284 -9.72 22.65 -4.42
N THR A 285 -10.84 23.17 -3.94
CA THR A 285 -11.22 23.12 -2.51
C THR A 285 -11.83 21.78 -2.21
N VAL A 286 -11.23 21.01 -1.29
CA VAL A 286 -11.81 19.75 -0.78
C VAL A 286 -12.75 20.11 0.37
N LYS A 287 -14.05 19.91 0.19
CA LYS A 287 -15.04 20.06 1.26
C LYS A 287 -15.07 18.80 2.13
N ASN A 288 -15.08 18.99 3.45
CA ASN A 288 -15.33 17.91 4.39
C ASN A 288 -16.74 17.35 4.19
N ILE A 289 -16.84 16.08 3.88
CA ILE A 289 -18.13 15.38 3.89
C ILE A 289 -18.36 14.89 5.31
N SER A 290 -19.12 15.66 6.11
CA SER A 290 -19.69 15.17 7.35
C SER A 290 -20.93 14.33 7.00
N ARG A 291 -20.88 13.03 7.16
CA ARG A 291 -22.12 12.24 7.23
C ARG A 291 -22.79 12.57 8.57
N SER A 292 -23.89 13.34 8.52
CA SER A 292 -24.86 13.35 9.60
C SER A 292 -25.52 11.98 9.64
N GLN A 293 -25.32 11.24 10.72
CA GLN A 293 -26.21 10.12 11.02
C GLN A 293 -27.58 10.73 11.41
N LYS A 294 -28.58 10.38 10.66
CA LYS A 294 -29.94 10.24 11.14
C LYS A 294 -30.25 8.75 11.19
#